data_25f0bbf1c6fbb7ed4584d4ac272f9112
#
_entry.id   25f0bbf1c6fbb7ed4584d4ac272f9112
#
_cell.length_a   1.000
_cell.length_b   1.000
_cell.length_c   1.000
_cell.angle_alpha   90.00
_cell.angle_beta   90.00
_cell.angle_gamma   90.00
#
_symmetry.space_group_name_H-M   'P 1'
#
loop_
_entity.id
_entity.type
_entity.pdbx_description
1 polymer ?
#
loop_
_entity_poly.entity_id
_entity_poly.type
_entity_poly.pdbx_seq_one_letter_code
_entity_poly.pdbx_strand_id
1 'polypeptide(L)'
;MKLMILGATGLVGEYVLQQALLNPTISQIIVPVRKPLALDYEKLQVIEVDFEHLPEDDAFWQVDAVISALGSTMKKAGSKAAFRHVDYDYPLIFAKKAQQHGAKSFALNSAMGASANSPIFYSKVKGELEQSLTDLNFESLTLVRPGIIAGERQESRPAEQWTLNILEKIKPILPKVLQPSPAQNIAKALLKSVVEAKPGVHIISASELAE
;
A
#
# COMPACT_ATOMS: atom_id res chain seq x y z
N MET A 1 2.08 -13.21 -13.99
CA MET A 1 1.56 -13.34 -12.61
C MET A 1 0.25 -12.59 -12.46
N LYS A 2 -0.63 -13.04 -11.56
CA LYS A 2 -1.87 -12.34 -11.18
C LYS A 2 -1.61 -11.50 -9.94
N LEU A 3 -1.93 -10.22 -9.96
CA LEU A 3 -1.67 -9.26 -8.90
C LEU A 3 -2.99 -8.66 -8.38
N MET A 4 -3.18 -8.68 -7.06
CA MET A 4 -4.24 -7.90 -6.42
C MET A 4 -3.68 -6.58 -5.87
N ILE A 5 -4.37 -5.47 -6.12
CA ILE A 5 -3.98 -4.13 -5.62
C ILE A 5 -5.09 -3.57 -4.76
N LEU A 6 -4.84 -3.44 -3.47
CA LEU A 6 -5.73 -2.80 -2.52
C LEU A 6 -5.42 -1.30 -2.44
N GLY A 7 -6.45 -0.47 -2.54
CA GLY A 7 -6.31 0.98 -2.47
C GLY A 7 -5.81 1.64 -3.76
N ALA A 8 -6.09 1.03 -4.92
CA ALA A 8 -5.68 1.52 -6.25
C ALA A 8 -6.19 2.94 -6.60
N THR A 9 -7.21 3.44 -5.90
CA THR A 9 -7.77 4.80 -6.07
C THR A 9 -7.07 5.84 -5.18
N GLY A 10 -6.10 5.43 -4.37
CA GLY A 10 -5.30 6.32 -3.54
C GLY A 10 -4.03 6.77 -4.27
N LEU A 11 -3.37 7.83 -3.76
CA LEU A 11 -2.18 8.42 -4.40
C LEU A 11 -1.10 7.39 -4.77
N VAL A 12 -0.68 6.55 -3.84
CA VAL A 12 0.33 5.51 -4.11
C VAL A 12 -0.25 4.39 -4.97
N GLY A 13 -1.48 3.96 -4.66
CA GLY A 13 -2.14 2.86 -5.37
C GLY A 13 -2.39 3.14 -6.85
N GLU A 14 -2.66 4.40 -7.20
CA GLU A 14 -2.80 4.83 -8.60
C GLU A 14 -1.48 4.65 -9.37
N TYR A 15 -0.35 5.07 -8.80
CA TYR A 15 0.97 4.83 -9.40
C TYR A 15 1.32 3.34 -9.47
N VAL A 16 0.93 2.55 -8.45
CA VAL A 16 1.09 1.08 -8.50
C VAL A 16 0.32 0.50 -9.68
N LEU A 17 -0.95 0.89 -9.84
CA LEU A 17 -1.79 0.42 -10.93
C LEU A 17 -1.23 0.79 -12.30
N GLN A 18 -0.84 2.07 -12.49
CA GLN A 18 -0.24 2.54 -13.74
C GLN A 18 1.03 1.74 -14.11
N GLN A 19 1.93 1.54 -13.15
CA GLN A 19 3.16 0.78 -13.38
C GLN A 19 2.88 -0.71 -13.61
N ALA A 20 1.92 -1.30 -12.91
CA ALA A 20 1.51 -2.69 -13.09
C ALA A 20 0.89 -2.95 -14.46
N LEU A 21 0.10 -1.99 -14.98
CA LEU A 21 -0.47 -2.05 -16.33
C LEU A 21 0.61 -2.09 -17.42
N LEU A 22 1.75 -1.46 -17.21
CA LEU A 22 2.87 -1.45 -18.15
C LEU A 22 3.83 -2.64 -17.98
N ASN A 23 3.71 -3.40 -16.89
CA ASN A 23 4.64 -4.49 -16.59
C ASN A 23 4.26 -5.78 -17.33
N PRO A 24 5.14 -6.32 -18.20
CA PRO A 24 4.81 -7.51 -18.99
C PRO A 24 4.75 -8.81 -18.18
N THR A 25 5.35 -8.86 -16.99
CA THR A 25 5.30 -10.05 -16.13
C THR A 25 3.94 -10.22 -15.44
N ILE A 26 3.12 -9.16 -15.42
CA ILE A 26 1.79 -9.17 -14.85
C ILE A 26 0.78 -9.46 -15.94
N SER A 27 0.14 -10.62 -15.87
CA SER A 27 -0.86 -11.08 -16.82
C SER A 27 -2.29 -10.65 -16.47
N GLN A 28 -2.58 -10.45 -15.18
CA GLN A 28 -3.88 -10.01 -14.69
C GLN A 28 -3.72 -9.14 -13.44
N ILE A 29 -4.55 -8.11 -13.34
CA ILE A 29 -4.62 -7.21 -12.18
C ILE A 29 -6.05 -7.23 -11.65
N ILE A 30 -6.21 -7.54 -10.36
CA ILE A 30 -7.50 -7.48 -9.66
C ILE A 30 -7.48 -6.28 -8.74
N VAL A 31 -8.45 -5.39 -8.89
CA VAL A 31 -8.60 -4.19 -8.08
C VAL A 31 -9.94 -4.22 -7.36
N PRO A 32 -9.97 -4.66 -6.09
CA PRO A 32 -11.16 -4.52 -5.26
C PRO A 32 -11.42 -3.04 -4.95
N VAL A 33 -12.63 -2.59 -5.19
CA VAL A 33 -13.06 -1.21 -4.93
C VAL A 33 -14.37 -1.18 -4.17
N ARG A 34 -14.58 -0.14 -3.37
CA ARG A 34 -15.85 0.09 -2.64
C ARG A 34 -16.86 0.92 -3.43
N LYS A 35 -16.43 1.48 -4.54
CA LYS A 35 -17.25 2.28 -5.47
C LYS A 35 -16.81 1.98 -6.89
N PRO A 36 -17.70 1.99 -7.86
CA PRO A 36 -17.35 1.77 -9.26
C PRO A 36 -16.19 2.66 -9.71
N LEU A 37 -15.28 2.07 -10.45
CA LEU A 37 -14.15 2.75 -11.07
C LEU A 37 -14.17 2.42 -12.56
N ALA A 38 -14.41 3.42 -13.41
CA ALA A 38 -14.48 3.25 -14.85
C ALA A 38 -13.07 3.27 -15.47
N LEU A 39 -12.40 2.12 -15.45
CA LEU A 39 -11.14 1.89 -16.14
C LEU A 39 -11.30 0.63 -17.00
N ASP A 40 -10.90 0.72 -18.26
CA ASP A 40 -10.98 -0.37 -19.22
C ASP A 40 -9.57 -0.67 -19.79
N TYR A 41 -8.98 -1.76 -19.32
CA TYR A 41 -7.71 -2.30 -19.79
C TYR A 41 -7.80 -3.82 -19.85
N GLU A 42 -7.28 -4.44 -20.90
CA GLU A 42 -7.38 -5.88 -21.17
C GLU A 42 -7.03 -6.78 -19.97
N LYS A 43 -5.96 -6.44 -19.22
CA LYS A 43 -5.52 -7.23 -18.06
C LYS A 43 -6.04 -6.74 -16.71
N LEU A 44 -6.92 -5.72 -16.69
CA LEU A 44 -7.46 -5.13 -15.47
C LEU A 44 -8.87 -5.62 -15.20
N GLN A 45 -9.09 -6.14 -14.01
CA GLN A 45 -10.40 -6.49 -13.49
C GLN A 45 -10.70 -5.62 -12.26
N VAL A 46 -11.58 -4.65 -12.42
CA VAL A 46 -12.12 -3.85 -11.31
C VAL A 46 -13.35 -4.55 -10.76
N ILE A 47 -13.34 -4.85 -9.47
CA ILE A 47 -14.44 -5.57 -8.81
C ILE A 47 -14.97 -4.71 -7.66
N GLU A 48 -16.25 -4.35 -7.72
CA GLU A 48 -16.91 -3.71 -6.58
C GLU A 48 -17.17 -4.74 -5.50
N VAL A 49 -16.65 -4.47 -4.30
CA VAL A 49 -16.68 -5.38 -3.16
C VAL A 49 -17.10 -4.62 -1.91
N ASP A 50 -18.03 -5.18 -1.16
CA ASP A 50 -18.25 -4.79 0.23
C ASP A 50 -17.12 -5.34 1.10
N PHE A 51 -16.29 -4.46 1.66
CA PHE A 51 -15.16 -4.87 2.50
C PHE A 51 -15.58 -5.44 3.86
N GLU A 52 -16.85 -5.26 4.24
CA GLU A 52 -17.44 -5.93 5.42
C GLU A 52 -17.91 -7.36 5.11
N HIS A 53 -18.24 -7.63 3.86
CA HIS A 53 -18.73 -8.92 3.38
C HIS A 53 -17.95 -9.35 2.14
N LEU A 54 -16.73 -9.84 2.37
CA LEU A 54 -15.82 -10.22 1.28
C LEU A 54 -16.35 -11.44 0.51
N PRO A 55 -16.09 -11.50 -0.81
CA PRO A 55 -16.49 -12.65 -1.63
C PRO A 55 -15.96 -13.97 -1.06
N GLU A 56 -16.79 -15.01 -1.13
CA GLU A 56 -16.38 -16.40 -0.84
C GLU A 56 -15.88 -17.13 -2.08
N ASP A 57 -16.02 -16.53 -3.28
CA ASP A 57 -15.56 -17.09 -4.53
C ASP A 57 -14.05 -17.23 -4.56
N ASP A 58 -13.58 -18.46 -4.66
CA ASP A 58 -12.16 -18.82 -4.72
C ASP A 58 -11.43 -18.13 -5.89
N ALA A 59 -12.10 -17.92 -7.03
CA ALA A 59 -11.49 -17.30 -8.21
C ALA A 59 -11.03 -15.87 -7.93
N PHE A 60 -11.76 -15.13 -7.10
CA PHE A 60 -11.38 -13.77 -6.67
C PHE A 60 -10.06 -13.77 -5.90
N TRP A 61 -9.78 -14.81 -5.12
CA TRP A 61 -8.62 -14.91 -4.24
C TRP A 61 -7.40 -15.57 -4.89
N GLN A 62 -7.56 -16.24 -6.04
CA GLN A 62 -6.48 -16.92 -6.75
C GLN A 62 -5.53 -15.91 -7.41
N VAL A 63 -4.68 -15.30 -6.61
CA VAL A 63 -3.64 -14.36 -7.03
C VAL A 63 -2.28 -14.82 -6.56
N ASP A 64 -1.22 -14.46 -7.29
CA ASP A 64 0.15 -14.81 -6.93
C ASP A 64 0.71 -13.85 -5.87
N ALA A 65 0.25 -12.59 -5.90
CA ALA A 65 0.75 -11.55 -5.01
C ALA A 65 -0.33 -10.50 -4.70
N VAL A 66 -0.14 -9.82 -3.56
CA VAL A 66 -0.97 -8.70 -3.12
C VAL A 66 -0.11 -7.49 -2.81
N ILE A 67 -0.51 -6.32 -3.30
CA ILE A 67 0.02 -5.02 -2.86
C ILE A 67 -1.10 -4.30 -2.09
N SER A 68 -0.82 -3.92 -0.84
CA SER A 68 -1.72 -3.08 -0.08
C SER A 68 -1.19 -1.66 0.02
N ALA A 69 -1.84 -0.76 -0.71
CA ALA A 69 -1.70 0.69 -0.58
C ALA A 69 -2.91 1.32 0.14
N LEU A 70 -3.70 0.48 0.85
CA LEU A 70 -4.78 0.97 1.70
C LEU A 70 -4.22 1.82 2.83
N GLY A 71 -4.90 2.89 3.11
CA GLY A 71 -4.60 3.74 4.23
C GLY A 71 -5.54 4.94 4.31
N SER A 72 -5.70 5.44 5.52
CA SER A 72 -6.48 6.63 5.80
C SER A 72 -5.64 7.64 6.57
N THR A 73 -6.24 8.75 6.91
CA THR A 73 -5.71 9.67 7.91
C THR A 73 -6.69 9.73 9.06
N MET A 74 -6.24 10.06 10.27
CA MET A 74 -7.14 10.24 11.42
C MET A 74 -8.29 11.21 11.11
N LYS A 75 -8.01 12.24 10.29
CA LYS A 75 -9.02 13.22 9.86
C LYS A 75 -10.07 12.60 8.92
N LYS A 76 -9.65 11.76 7.97
CA LYS A 76 -10.58 11.08 7.03
C LYS A 76 -11.36 9.97 7.71
N ALA A 77 -10.73 9.23 8.61
CA ALA A 77 -11.36 8.14 9.34
C ALA A 77 -12.39 8.65 10.37
N GLY A 78 -12.16 9.83 10.95
CA GLY A 78 -13.07 10.43 11.93
C GLY A 78 -12.97 9.85 13.35
N SER A 79 -12.50 8.62 13.51
CA SER A 79 -12.30 7.98 14.81
C SER A 79 -11.11 7.02 14.77
N LYS A 80 -10.57 6.69 15.97
CA LYS A 80 -9.51 5.67 16.12
C LYS A 80 -9.97 4.29 15.67
N ALA A 81 -11.21 3.93 15.94
CA ALA A 81 -11.78 2.65 15.52
C ALA A 81 -11.89 2.55 14.01
N ALA A 82 -12.45 3.56 13.35
CA ALA A 82 -12.54 3.59 11.88
C ALA A 82 -11.16 3.66 11.21
N PHE A 83 -10.18 4.36 11.81
CA PHE A 83 -8.81 4.33 11.31
C PHE A 83 -8.23 2.92 11.39
N ARG A 84 -8.32 2.25 12.54
CA ARG A 84 -7.84 0.88 12.71
C ARG A 84 -8.49 -0.07 11.71
N HIS A 85 -9.77 0.08 11.50
CA HIS A 85 -10.52 -0.75 10.56
C HIS A 85 -9.97 -0.67 9.12
N VAL A 86 -9.68 0.53 8.64
CA VAL A 86 -9.13 0.74 7.28
C VAL A 86 -7.66 0.39 7.20
N ASP A 87 -6.86 0.74 8.22
CA ASP A 87 -5.40 0.67 8.20
C ASP A 87 -4.81 -0.60 8.81
N TYR A 88 -5.66 -1.45 9.42
CA TYR A 88 -5.26 -2.72 10.01
C TYR A 88 -6.17 -3.87 9.59
N ASP A 89 -7.50 -3.79 9.87
CA ASP A 89 -8.38 -4.95 9.70
C ASP A 89 -8.52 -5.34 8.22
N TYR A 90 -8.81 -4.39 7.32
CA TYR A 90 -8.94 -4.69 5.90
C TYR A 90 -7.66 -5.26 5.27
N PRO A 91 -6.48 -4.62 5.40
CA PRO A 91 -5.27 -5.21 4.83
C PRO A 91 -4.99 -6.62 5.36
N LEU A 92 -5.22 -6.86 6.65
CA LEU A 92 -4.98 -8.16 7.28
C LEU A 92 -5.93 -9.24 6.78
N ILE A 93 -7.24 -8.94 6.65
CA ILE A 93 -8.21 -9.95 6.20
C ILE A 93 -7.97 -10.31 4.73
N PHE A 94 -7.65 -9.32 3.89
CA PHE A 94 -7.26 -9.59 2.49
C PHE A 94 -5.98 -10.42 2.40
N ALA A 95 -4.98 -10.12 3.23
CA ALA A 95 -3.73 -10.89 3.28
C ALA A 95 -3.99 -12.35 3.66
N LYS A 96 -4.77 -12.59 4.71
CA LYS A 96 -5.14 -13.94 5.17
C LYS A 96 -5.85 -14.74 4.08
N LYS A 97 -6.90 -14.15 3.47
CA LYS A 97 -7.66 -14.84 2.43
C LYS A 97 -6.80 -15.11 1.19
N ALA A 98 -6.05 -14.14 0.71
CA ALA A 98 -5.18 -14.35 -0.45
C ALA A 98 -4.12 -15.44 -0.18
N GLN A 99 -3.50 -15.45 1.00
CA GLN A 99 -2.54 -16.48 1.39
C GLN A 99 -3.17 -17.89 1.44
N GLN A 100 -4.36 -18.01 2.02
CA GLN A 100 -5.11 -19.28 2.08
C GLN A 100 -5.40 -19.83 0.67
N HIS A 101 -5.49 -18.95 -0.35
CA HIS A 101 -5.73 -19.32 -1.74
C HIS A 101 -4.45 -19.33 -2.59
N GLY A 102 -3.29 -19.34 -1.96
CA GLY A 102 -2.01 -19.62 -2.61
C GLY A 102 -1.16 -18.39 -2.96
N ALA A 103 -1.55 -17.19 -2.55
CA ALA A 103 -0.69 -16.01 -2.72
C ALA A 103 0.61 -16.17 -1.93
N LYS A 104 1.75 -16.00 -2.62
CA LYS A 104 3.08 -16.22 -2.06
C LYS A 104 3.77 -14.93 -1.62
N SER A 105 3.38 -13.79 -2.20
CA SER A 105 4.01 -12.50 -1.97
C SER A 105 3.03 -11.45 -1.50
N PHE A 106 3.46 -10.65 -0.51
CA PHE A 106 2.69 -9.50 -0.02
C PHE A 106 3.59 -8.29 0.15
N ALA A 107 3.14 -7.12 -0.35
CA ALA A 107 3.82 -5.86 -0.12
C ALA A 107 2.87 -4.84 0.53
N LEU A 108 3.32 -4.27 1.65
CA LEU A 108 2.57 -3.29 2.43
C LEU A 108 3.16 -1.89 2.26
N ASN A 109 2.32 -0.93 1.91
CA ASN A 109 2.63 0.50 2.12
C ASN A 109 2.36 0.84 3.59
N SER A 110 3.40 0.72 4.41
CA SER A 110 3.40 1.01 5.83
C SER A 110 3.74 2.49 6.11
N ALA A 111 4.51 2.77 7.14
CA ALA A 111 4.96 4.11 7.47
C ALA A 111 6.29 4.09 8.22
N MET A 112 7.07 5.14 8.08
CA MET A 112 8.23 5.41 8.94
C MET A 112 7.80 5.45 10.41
N GLY A 113 8.56 4.79 11.29
CA GLY A 113 8.27 4.71 12.72
C GLY A 113 7.15 3.73 13.09
N ALA A 114 6.70 2.86 12.16
CA ALA A 114 5.78 1.77 12.47
C ALA A 114 6.39 0.85 13.54
N SER A 115 5.67 0.67 14.66
CA SER A 115 6.09 -0.18 15.78
C SER A 115 4.87 -0.52 16.64
N ALA A 116 4.64 -1.80 16.93
CA ALA A 116 3.56 -2.25 17.80
C ALA A 116 3.65 -1.68 19.23
N ASN A 117 4.86 -1.31 19.65
CA ASN A 117 5.13 -0.72 20.95
C ASN A 117 5.13 0.82 20.95
N SER A 118 4.78 1.47 19.83
CA SER A 118 4.77 2.92 19.74
C SER A 118 3.72 3.55 20.66
N PRO A 119 4.04 4.63 21.38
CA PRO A 119 3.05 5.42 22.11
C PRO A 119 2.14 6.24 21.17
N ILE A 120 2.55 6.43 19.91
CA ILE A 120 1.80 7.15 18.90
C ILE A 120 0.82 6.18 18.24
N PHE A 121 -0.49 6.45 18.37
CA PHE A 121 -1.55 5.56 17.88
C PHE A 121 -1.39 5.15 16.42
N TYR A 122 -1.09 6.10 15.52
CA TYR A 122 -0.86 5.83 14.10
C TYR A 122 0.26 4.81 13.89
N SER A 123 1.43 5.08 14.45
CA SER A 123 2.62 4.22 14.34
C SER A 123 2.39 2.85 14.99
N LYS A 124 1.61 2.81 16.08
CA LYS A 124 1.21 1.57 16.75
C LYS A 124 0.37 0.69 15.84
N VAL A 125 -0.70 1.25 15.23
CA VAL A 125 -1.58 0.48 14.33
C VAL A 125 -0.81 -0.06 13.13
N LYS A 126 0.08 0.76 12.53
CA LYS A 126 0.93 0.30 11.41
C LYS A 126 1.89 -0.81 11.86
N GLY A 127 2.52 -0.68 13.02
CA GLY A 127 3.41 -1.71 13.55
C GLY A 127 2.70 -3.00 13.93
N GLU A 128 1.49 -2.92 14.50
CA GLU A 128 0.65 -4.09 14.77
C GLU A 128 0.28 -4.84 13.48
N LEU A 129 -0.05 -4.10 12.40
CA LEU A 129 -0.31 -4.72 11.09
C LEU A 129 0.94 -5.42 10.54
N GLU A 130 2.11 -4.76 10.59
CA GLU A 130 3.37 -5.36 10.14
C GLU A 130 3.67 -6.67 10.89
N GLN A 131 3.47 -6.68 12.23
CA GLN A 131 3.64 -7.89 13.03
C GLN A 131 2.67 -8.99 12.60
N SER A 132 1.38 -8.66 12.46
CA SER A 132 0.36 -9.63 12.04
C SER A 132 0.61 -10.19 10.65
N LEU A 133 1.12 -9.39 9.72
CA LEU A 133 1.51 -9.85 8.38
C LEU A 133 2.75 -10.75 8.43
N THR A 134 3.71 -10.44 9.31
CA THR A 134 4.89 -11.28 9.53
C THR A 134 4.51 -12.66 10.05
N ASP A 135 3.56 -12.71 10.98
CA ASP A 135 3.04 -13.96 11.58
C ASP A 135 2.29 -14.83 10.58
N LEU A 136 1.81 -14.27 9.45
CA LEU A 136 1.21 -15.05 8.36
C LEU A 136 2.23 -15.89 7.59
N ASN A 137 3.53 -15.59 7.67
CA ASN A 137 4.59 -16.37 7.00
C ASN A 137 4.43 -16.47 5.48
N PHE A 138 4.17 -15.34 4.78
CA PHE A 138 4.28 -15.30 3.32
C PHE A 138 5.68 -15.75 2.88
N GLU A 139 5.81 -16.41 1.72
CA GLU A 139 7.13 -16.73 1.15
C GLU A 139 7.97 -15.45 0.97
N SER A 140 7.33 -14.34 0.57
CA SER A 140 7.93 -13.01 0.44
C SER A 140 7.02 -11.95 1.05
N LEU A 141 7.51 -11.23 2.05
CA LEU A 141 6.82 -10.08 2.66
C LEU A 141 7.71 -8.85 2.56
N THR A 142 7.20 -7.76 1.96
CA THR A 142 7.91 -6.48 1.94
C THR A 142 7.11 -5.40 2.65
N LEU A 143 7.76 -4.74 3.61
CA LEU A 143 7.22 -3.63 4.39
C LEU A 143 7.88 -2.34 3.91
N VAL A 144 7.18 -1.55 3.10
CA VAL A 144 7.67 -0.26 2.61
C VAL A 144 7.26 0.81 3.63
N ARG A 145 8.25 1.47 4.25
CA ARG A 145 8.08 2.46 5.32
C ARG A 145 8.42 3.88 4.83
N PRO A 146 7.55 4.52 4.03
CA PRO A 146 7.79 5.88 3.58
C PRO A 146 7.77 6.88 4.73
N GLY A 147 8.45 8.00 4.54
CA GLY A 147 8.32 9.20 5.36
C GLY A 147 7.07 9.99 4.98
N ILE A 148 7.20 11.29 4.82
CA ILE A 148 6.12 12.14 4.29
C ILE A 148 5.93 11.80 2.81
N ILE A 149 4.73 11.37 2.44
CA ILE A 149 4.44 11.02 1.03
C ILE A 149 4.24 12.31 0.23
N ALA A 150 5.08 12.50 -0.78
CA ALA A 150 4.96 13.59 -1.74
C ALA A 150 4.28 13.12 -3.03
N GLY A 151 3.36 13.94 -3.55
CA GLY A 151 2.66 13.69 -4.81
C GLY A 151 1.45 14.61 -4.96
N GLU A 152 1.07 14.87 -6.20
CA GLU A 152 -0.14 15.63 -6.51
C GLU A 152 -1.36 14.75 -6.26
N ARG A 153 -2.25 15.20 -5.36
CA ARG A 153 -3.60 14.63 -5.21
C ARG A 153 -4.57 15.46 -6.02
N GLN A 154 -5.54 14.82 -6.67
CA GLN A 154 -6.63 15.51 -7.35
C GLN A 154 -7.44 16.46 -6.43
N GLU A 155 -7.38 16.24 -5.12
CA GLU A 155 -7.90 17.18 -4.11
C GLU A 155 -6.71 17.92 -3.44
N SER A 156 -6.12 18.87 -4.13
CA SER A 156 -5.07 19.72 -3.58
C SER A 156 -5.63 20.68 -2.52
N ARG A 157 -5.05 20.63 -1.32
CA ARG A 157 -5.33 21.63 -0.27
C ARG A 157 -4.21 22.67 -0.29
N PRO A 158 -4.54 23.98 -0.33
CA PRO A 158 -3.53 25.04 -0.43
C PRO A 158 -2.48 24.99 0.69
N ALA A 159 -2.86 24.58 1.91
CA ALA A 159 -1.94 24.46 3.05
C ALA A 159 -0.93 23.29 2.95
N GLU A 160 -1.30 22.17 2.31
CA GLU A 160 -0.38 21.04 2.09
C GLU A 160 0.61 21.34 0.98
N GLN A 161 0.20 22.05 -0.08
CA GLN A 161 1.09 22.50 -1.16
C GLN A 161 2.16 23.48 -0.66
N TRP A 162 1.80 24.39 0.24
CA TRP A 162 2.76 25.33 0.81
C TRP A 162 3.85 24.64 1.63
N THR A 163 3.47 23.64 2.41
CA THR A 163 4.41 22.82 3.19
C THR A 163 5.33 21.99 2.29
N LEU A 164 4.80 21.41 1.22
CA LEU A 164 5.60 20.65 0.24
C LEU A 164 6.58 21.55 -0.52
N ASN A 165 6.17 22.74 -0.94
CA ASN A 165 7.02 23.70 -1.62
C ASN A 165 8.19 24.20 -0.74
N ILE A 166 7.98 24.34 0.57
CA ILE A 166 9.05 24.65 1.51
C ILE A 166 9.99 23.46 1.68
N LEU A 167 9.44 22.24 1.86
CA LEU A 167 10.21 21.02 2.00
C LEU A 167 11.06 20.72 0.75
N GLU A 168 10.55 20.99 -0.45
CA GLU A 168 11.34 20.85 -1.68
C GLU A 168 12.54 21.79 -1.72
N LYS A 169 12.39 23.03 -1.27
CA LYS A 169 13.49 24.01 -1.23
C LYS A 169 14.59 23.65 -0.23
N ILE A 170 14.24 23.00 0.87
CA ILE A 170 15.20 22.58 1.90
C ILE A 170 15.64 21.10 1.75
N LYS A 171 15.07 20.36 0.78
CA LYS A 171 15.39 18.96 0.48
C LYS A 171 16.89 18.66 0.43
N PRO A 172 17.76 19.48 -0.21
CA PRO A 172 19.20 19.21 -0.27
C PRO A 172 19.90 19.22 1.09
N ILE A 173 19.31 19.89 2.09
CA ILE A 173 19.91 20.09 3.43
C ILE A 173 19.34 19.10 4.43
N LEU A 174 18.18 18.46 4.11
CA LEU A 174 17.54 17.49 4.99
C LEU A 174 18.24 16.12 4.92
N PRO A 175 18.47 15.45 6.08
CA PRO A 175 18.85 14.05 6.07
C PRO A 175 17.88 13.21 5.21
N LYS A 176 18.40 12.23 4.44
CA LYS A 176 17.61 11.40 3.52
C LYS A 176 16.33 10.81 4.17
N VAL A 177 16.41 10.44 5.44
CA VAL A 177 15.29 9.89 6.20
C VAL A 177 14.13 10.87 6.41
N LEU A 178 14.40 12.19 6.39
CA LEU A 178 13.41 13.24 6.53
C LEU A 178 12.94 13.84 5.20
N GLN A 179 13.56 13.41 4.10
CA GLN A 179 13.13 13.84 2.77
C GLN A 179 11.76 13.23 2.43
N PRO A 180 10.91 13.98 1.71
CA PRO A 180 9.65 13.43 1.23
C PRO A 180 9.89 12.21 0.33
N SER A 181 9.09 11.16 0.53
CA SER A 181 9.10 9.96 -0.30
C SER A 181 8.11 10.16 -1.48
N PRO A 182 8.60 10.26 -2.74
CA PRO A 182 7.71 10.40 -3.89
C PRO A 182 6.78 9.20 -4.00
N ALA A 183 5.48 9.43 -4.20
CA ALA A 183 4.50 8.36 -4.33
C ALA A 183 4.85 7.37 -5.46
N GLN A 184 5.45 7.87 -6.54
CA GLN A 184 5.92 7.07 -7.65
C GLN A 184 7.05 6.09 -7.25
N ASN A 185 7.98 6.53 -6.38
CA ASN A 185 9.07 5.68 -5.89
C ASN A 185 8.54 4.62 -4.92
N ILE A 186 7.58 4.98 -4.06
CA ILE A 186 6.89 4.02 -3.18
C ILE A 186 6.20 2.94 -4.03
N ALA A 187 5.47 3.35 -5.06
CA ALA A 187 4.80 2.45 -5.98
C ALA A 187 5.78 1.52 -6.69
N LYS A 188 6.90 2.06 -7.18
CA LYS A 188 7.98 1.29 -7.82
C LYS A 188 8.57 0.25 -6.85
N ALA A 189 8.82 0.63 -5.60
CA ALA A 189 9.33 -0.27 -4.58
C ALA A 189 8.35 -1.42 -4.26
N LEU A 190 7.06 -1.10 -4.07
CA LEU A 190 6.00 -2.08 -3.85
C LEU A 190 5.87 -3.07 -5.02
N LEU A 191 5.81 -2.55 -6.24
CA LEU A 191 5.67 -3.39 -7.44
C LEU A 191 6.90 -4.27 -7.66
N LYS A 192 8.10 -3.70 -7.56
CA LYS A 192 9.35 -4.43 -7.69
C LYS A 192 9.43 -5.58 -6.69
N SER A 193 9.05 -5.35 -5.43
CA SER A 193 9.15 -6.36 -4.38
C SER A 193 8.30 -7.59 -4.65
N VAL A 194 7.06 -7.42 -5.15
CA VAL A 194 6.19 -8.57 -5.46
C VAL A 194 6.57 -9.27 -6.78
N VAL A 195 7.18 -8.54 -7.73
CA VAL A 195 7.68 -9.12 -8.98
C VAL A 195 8.96 -9.93 -8.75
N GLU A 196 9.89 -9.41 -7.94
CA GLU A 196 11.12 -10.13 -7.56
C GLU A 196 10.87 -11.24 -6.54
N ALA A 197 9.86 -11.07 -5.70
CA ALA A 197 9.38 -12.02 -4.67
C ALA A 197 10.53 -12.67 -3.87
N LYS A 198 11.47 -11.86 -3.39
CA LYS A 198 12.62 -12.36 -2.61
C LYS A 198 12.13 -13.05 -1.33
N PRO A 199 12.57 -14.27 -1.02
CA PRO A 199 12.13 -14.98 0.17
C PRO A 199 12.44 -14.24 1.48
N GLY A 200 11.51 -14.32 2.44
CA GLY A 200 11.64 -13.73 3.77
C GLY A 200 10.97 -12.36 3.91
N VAL A 201 11.27 -11.69 5.02
CA VAL A 201 10.71 -10.38 5.37
C VAL A 201 11.73 -9.29 5.05
N HIS A 202 11.32 -8.30 4.26
CA HIS A 202 12.15 -7.20 3.81
C HIS A 202 11.53 -5.86 4.25
N ILE A 203 12.38 -4.92 4.65
CA ILE A 203 11.94 -3.57 4.98
C ILE A 203 12.63 -2.60 4.02
N ILE A 204 11.85 -1.74 3.37
CA ILE A 204 12.35 -0.63 2.55
C ILE A 204 12.08 0.66 3.30
N SER A 205 13.14 1.37 3.66
CA SER A 205 13.09 2.57 4.47
C SER A 205 12.79 3.84 3.67
N ALA A 206 12.42 4.92 4.36
CA ALA A 206 12.21 6.23 3.75
C ALA A 206 13.47 6.76 3.02
N SER A 207 14.68 6.46 3.53
CA SER A 207 15.93 6.87 2.90
C SER A 207 16.18 6.21 1.54
N GLU A 208 15.71 4.97 1.34
CA GLU A 208 15.81 4.25 0.07
C GLU A 208 14.77 4.72 -0.95
N LEU A 209 13.70 5.36 -0.49
CA LEU A 209 12.62 5.89 -1.33
C LEU A 209 12.87 7.34 -1.78
N ALA A 210 13.82 8.03 -1.17
CA ALA A 210 14.11 9.45 -1.45
C ALA A 210 14.96 9.66 -2.72
N GLU A 211 15.50 8.58 -3.31
CA GLU A 211 16.27 8.57 -4.55
C GLU A 211 15.30 8.49 -5.73
#